data_65efe0d5f2726b9fdb80c03cd33b7bb5
#
_entry.id   65efe0d5f2726b9fdb80c03cd33b7bb5
#
_cell.length_a   1.000
_cell.length_b   1.000
_cell.length_c   1.000
_cell.angle_alpha   90.00
_cell.angle_beta   90.00
_cell.angle_gamma   90.00
#
_symmetry.space_group_name_H-M   'P 1'
#
loop_
_entity.id
_entity.type
_entity.pdbx_description
1 polymer ?
#
loop_
_entity_poly.entity_id
_entity_poly.type
_entity_poly.pdbx_seq_one_letter_code
_entity_poly.pdbx_strand_id
1 'polypeptide(L)'
;MAIVDAQDRPNIYPIEVRTEGGRRRSRPTPLEFRELLSTLGYLGDQWLIAESIPAEPDTFFQVLRESDTCYRTEIRDGDASRHVAVVVDSVEDVDRVMADWAHGDQSWQVAHSWTPFELLNSDIDPDAETNAEATRIQLYISGIMRALSSA
;
A
#
# COMPACT_ATOMS: atom_id res chain seq x y z
N MET A 1 0.20 -9.64 28.58
CA MET A 1 0.10 -8.65 27.50
C MET A 1 -1.31 -8.70 26.93
N ALA A 2 -2.02 -7.60 27.04
CA ALA A 2 -3.40 -7.57 26.55
C ALA A 2 -3.40 -7.57 25.01
N ILE A 3 -4.07 -8.54 24.42
CA ILE A 3 -4.38 -8.48 23.01
C ILE A 3 -5.50 -7.42 22.88
N VAL A 4 -5.19 -6.35 22.15
CA VAL A 4 -6.20 -5.34 21.89
C VAL A 4 -7.29 -5.98 21.01
N ASP A 5 -8.49 -6.12 21.55
CA ASP A 5 -9.64 -6.58 20.79
C ASP A 5 -9.85 -5.61 19.63
N ALA A 6 -10.27 -6.12 18.47
CA ALA A 6 -10.59 -5.30 17.31
C ALA A 6 -11.63 -4.20 17.63
N GLN A 7 -12.47 -4.44 18.63
CA GLN A 7 -13.48 -3.47 19.11
C GLN A 7 -12.85 -2.31 19.90
N ASP A 8 -11.66 -2.51 20.47
CA ASP A 8 -10.95 -1.48 21.26
C ASP A 8 -10.02 -0.63 20.40
N ARG A 9 -9.89 -0.95 19.10
CA ARG A 9 -9.08 -0.14 18.16
C ARG A 9 -9.77 1.21 17.93
N PRO A 10 -8.99 2.31 17.88
CA PRO A 10 -9.56 3.60 17.46
C PRO A 10 -10.24 3.48 16.10
N ASN A 11 -11.34 4.17 15.91
CA ASN A 11 -12.07 4.19 14.64
C ASN A 11 -11.41 5.16 13.63
N ILE A 12 -10.11 5.28 13.71
CA ILE A 12 -9.27 6.01 12.74
C ILE A 12 -7.99 5.21 12.54
N TYR A 13 -7.39 5.37 11.38
CA TYR A 13 -6.06 4.83 11.12
C TYR A 13 -5.02 5.90 11.41
N PRO A 14 -3.97 5.62 12.21
CA PRO A 14 -2.90 6.60 12.49
C PRO A 14 -1.93 6.70 11.31
N ILE A 15 -2.45 7.13 10.17
CA ILE A 15 -1.72 7.21 8.91
C ILE A 15 -2.04 8.53 8.21
N GLU A 16 -1.14 8.92 7.31
CA GLU A 16 -1.39 9.94 6.31
C GLU A 16 -1.43 9.28 4.94
N VAL A 17 -2.49 9.52 4.17
CA VAL A 17 -2.69 8.97 2.84
C VAL A 17 -2.51 10.06 1.80
N ARG A 18 -1.80 9.74 0.72
CA ARG A 18 -1.66 10.60 -0.45
C ARG A 18 -1.99 9.79 -1.71
N THR A 19 -2.66 10.43 -2.66
CA THR A 19 -2.95 9.81 -3.96
C THR A 19 -2.05 10.41 -5.05
N GLU A 20 -2.00 9.75 -6.19
CA GLU A 20 -1.27 10.22 -7.37
C GLU A 20 -1.69 11.63 -7.77
N GLY A 21 -2.98 11.93 -7.70
CA GLY A 21 -3.53 13.23 -8.05
C GLY A 21 -3.32 14.34 -7.02
N GLY A 22 -2.62 14.03 -5.91
CA GLY A 22 -2.28 15.02 -4.90
C GLY A 22 -3.29 15.18 -3.78
N ARG A 23 -4.33 14.34 -3.72
CA ARG A 23 -5.25 14.35 -2.58
C ARG A 23 -4.55 13.82 -1.35
N ARG A 24 -4.83 14.42 -0.20
CA ARG A 24 -4.25 14.02 1.09
C ARG A 24 -5.35 13.82 2.11
N ARG A 25 -5.15 12.82 2.97
CA ARG A 25 -6.03 12.57 4.09
C ARG A 25 -5.21 12.14 5.29
N SER A 26 -5.36 12.86 6.41
CA SER A 26 -4.68 12.52 7.66
C SER A 26 -5.68 11.82 8.57
N ARG A 27 -5.27 10.70 9.17
CA ARG A 27 -6.05 9.90 10.12
C ARG A 27 -7.46 9.57 9.62
N PRO A 28 -7.56 8.92 8.42
CA PRO A 28 -8.88 8.58 7.90
C PRO A 28 -9.56 7.53 8.75
N THR A 29 -10.91 7.58 8.78
CA THR A 29 -11.69 6.45 9.27
C THR A 29 -11.60 5.29 8.26
N PRO A 30 -11.92 4.05 8.65
CA PRO A 30 -12.00 2.95 7.70
C PRO A 30 -12.90 3.25 6.50
N LEU A 31 -14.05 3.89 6.72
CA LEU A 31 -14.94 4.29 5.65
C LEU A 31 -14.28 5.28 4.68
N GLU A 32 -13.62 6.31 5.21
CA GLU A 32 -12.92 7.30 4.41
C GLU A 32 -11.78 6.65 3.60
N PHE A 33 -11.05 5.70 4.20
CA PHE A 33 -10.00 4.96 3.50
C PHE A 33 -10.58 4.14 2.35
N ARG A 34 -11.69 3.42 2.59
CA ARG A 34 -12.36 2.65 1.54
C ARG A 34 -12.91 3.53 0.42
N GLU A 35 -13.40 4.72 0.75
CA GLU A 35 -13.83 5.69 -0.25
C GLU A 35 -12.67 6.14 -1.14
N LEU A 36 -11.51 6.41 -0.57
CA LEU A 36 -10.29 6.72 -1.34
C LEU A 36 -9.91 5.58 -2.26
N LEU A 37 -9.92 4.34 -1.76
CA LEU A 37 -9.63 3.16 -2.58
C LEU A 37 -10.61 3.03 -3.75
N SER A 38 -11.89 3.29 -3.52
CA SER A 38 -12.93 3.17 -4.53
C SER A 38 -12.77 4.18 -5.67
N THR A 39 -12.07 5.29 -5.43
CA THR A 39 -11.81 6.30 -6.45
C THR A 39 -10.56 6.02 -7.28
N LEU A 40 -9.73 5.05 -6.89
CA LEU A 40 -8.55 4.69 -7.66
C LEU A 40 -8.96 4.17 -9.04
N GLY A 41 -8.23 4.59 -10.06
CA GLY A 41 -8.54 4.29 -11.46
C GLY A 41 -9.55 5.25 -12.08
N TYR A 42 -10.20 6.09 -11.27
CA TYR A 42 -11.05 7.19 -11.72
C TYR A 42 -10.30 8.50 -11.51
N LEU A 43 -10.66 9.55 -12.21
CA LEU A 43 -10.08 10.90 -12.03
C LEU A 43 -8.55 10.94 -12.17
N GLY A 44 -7.96 9.95 -12.80
CA GLY A 44 -6.52 9.87 -13.05
C GLY A 44 -5.69 9.28 -11.93
N ASP A 45 -6.25 9.04 -10.75
CA ASP A 45 -5.53 8.42 -9.64
C ASP A 45 -5.47 6.91 -9.83
N GLN A 46 -4.27 6.35 -9.97
CA GLN A 46 -4.06 4.90 -10.07
C GLN A 46 -3.51 4.29 -8.79
N TRP A 47 -2.92 5.11 -7.93
CA TRP A 47 -2.31 4.63 -6.70
C TRP A 47 -2.54 5.58 -5.54
N LEU A 48 -2.45 5.01 -4.34
CA LEU A 48 -2.30 5.76 -3.10
C LEU A 48 -1.15 5.19 -2.30
N ILE A 49 -0.58 6.02 -1.46
CA ILE A 49 0.46 5.61 -0.51
C ILE A 49 0.08 6.13 0.88
N ALA A 50 0.34 5.30 1.89
CA ALA A 50 0.10 5.64 3.29
C ALA A 50 1.38 5.49 4.09
N GLU A 51 1.61 6.45 4.96
CA GLU A 51 2.69 6.41 5.95
C GLU A 51 2.09 6.44 7.34
N SER A 52 2.73 5.75 8.29
CA SER A 52 2.33 5.82 9.69
C SER A 52 2.56 7.22 10.26
N ILE A 53 1.80 7.57 11.29
CA ILE A 53 1.99 8.80 12.06
C ILE A 53 2.37 8.39 13.49
N PRO A 54 3.60 8.67 13.97
CA PRO A 54 4.70 9.33 13.25
C PRO A 54 5.29 8.47 12.15
N ALA A 55 5.84 9.12 11.13
CA ALA A 55 6.44 8.42 10.00
C ALA A 55 7.70 7.66 10.42
N GLU A 56 7.88 6.45 9.88
CA GLU A 56 9.08 5.66 10.06
C GLU A 56 9.89 5.64 8.76
N PRO A 57 11.24 5.67 8.85
CA PRO A 57 12.07 5.66 7.64
C PRO A 57 11.82 4.42 6.79
N ASP A 58 11.72 4.62 5.48
CA ASP A 58 11.61 3.55 4.48
C ASP A 58 10.49 2.56 4.78
N THR A 59 9.36 3.08 5.26
CA THR A 59 8.20 2.29 5.69
C THR A 59 6.93 2.90 5.10
N PHE A 60 6.19 2.11 4.33
CA PHE A 60 4.94 2.59 3.72
C PHE A 60 4.02 1.43 3.34
N PHE A 61 2.76 1.78 3.11
CA PHE A 61 1.72 0.93 2.54
C PHE A 61 1.29 1.57 1.22
N GLN A 62 1.29 0.81 0.15
CA GLN A 62 0.92 1.33 -1.17
C GLN A 62 -0.12 0.44 -1.81
N VAL A 63 -1.07 1.06 -2.51
CA VAL A 63 -2.07 0.35 -3.30
C VAL A 63 -2.05 0.90 -4.71
N LEU A 64 -1.95 0.00 -5.69
CA LEU A 64 -2.06 0.32 -7.10
C LEU A 64 -3.26 -0.44 -7.66
N ARG A 65 -4.19 0.28 -8.25
CA ARG A 65 -5.33 -0.36 -8.93
C ARG A 65 -4.91 -0.80 -10.32
N GLU A 66 -4.73 -2.10 -10.51
CA GLU A 66 -4.27 -2.66 -11.78
C GLU A 66 -5.43 -2.92 -12.76
N SER A 67 -6.63 -3.18 -12.24
CA SER A 67 -7.84 -3.38 -13.04
C SER A 67 -9.07 -3.10 -12.18
N ASP A 68 -10.26 -3.26 -12.74
CA ASP A 68 -11.52 -3.06 -12.01
C ASP A 68 -11.65 -3.98 -10.79
N THR A 69 -10.98 -5.13 -10.83
CA THR A 69 -11.09 -6.16 -9.79
C THR A 69 -9.76 -6.49 -9.12
N CYS A 70 -8.67 -5.77 -9.43
CA CYS A 70 -7.35 -6.09 -8.92
C CYS A 70 -6.69 -4.89 -8.27
N TYR A 71 -6.37 -5.04 -6.98
CA TYR A 71 -5.62 -4.06 -6.20
C TYR A 71 -4.29 -4.68 -5.79
N ARG A 72 -3.22 -4.16 -6.36
CA ARG A 72 -1.88 -4.57 -5.92
C ARG A 72 -1.53 -3.82 -4.65
N THR A 73 -1.37 -4.56 -3.58
CA THR A 73 -1.09 -4.02 -2.25
C THR A 73 0.36 -4.32 -1.92
N GLU A 74 1.12 -3.30 -1.54
CA GLU A 74 2.54 -3.41 -1.23
C GLU A 74 2.82 -2.83 0.15
N ILE A 75 3.67 -3.51 0.91
CA ILE A 75 4.11 -3.05 2.21
C ILE A 75 5.63 -3.10 2.25
N ARG A 76 6.24 -1.98 2.62
CA ARG A 76 7.67 -1.88 2.87
C ARG A 76 7.89 -1.57 4.35
N ASP A 77 8.73 -2.37 4.98
CA ASP A 77 8.94 -2.32 6.43
C ASP A 77 10.43 -2.10 6.74
N GLY A 78 10.89 -0.87 6.59
CA GLY A 78 12.21 -0.44 7.01
C GLY A 78 13.31 -0.52 5.97
N ASP A 79 13.24 -1.44 5.02
CA ASP A 79 14.22 -1.54 3.94
C ASP A 79 13.68 -2.36 2.75
N ALA A 80 14.45 -2.35 1.65
CA ALA A 80 14.06 -3.00 0.41
C ALA A 80 13.91 -4.53 0.53
N SER A 81 14.63 -5.16 1.45
CA SER A 81 14.53 -6.61 1.67
C SER A 81 13.22 -7.02 2.34
N ARG A 82 12.50 -6.06 2.91
CA ARG A 82 11.21 -6.25 3.57
C ARG A 82 10.07 -5.60 2.79
N HIS A 83 10.19 -5.58 1.49
CA HIS A 83 9.18 -5.06 0.60
C HIS A 83 8.43 -6.24 -0.03
N VAL A 84 7.16 -6.37 0.29
CA VAL A 84 6.31 -7.48 -0.14
C VAL A 84 5.07 -6.96 -0.85
N ALA A 85 4.50 -7.78 -1.71
CA ALA A 85 3.32 -7.42 -2.48
C ALA A 85 2.34 -8.59 -2.56
N VAL A 86 1.06 -8.26 -2.66
CA VAL A 86 -0.01 -9.21 -2.94
C VAL A 86 -1.07 -8.53 -3.78
N VAL A 87 -1.73 -9.27 -4.65
CA VAL A 87 -2.88 -8.78 -5.40
C VAL A 87 -4.14 -9.28 -4.72
N VAL A 88 -5.03 -8.36 -4.38
CA VAL A 88 -6.34 -8.68 -3.80
C VAL A 88 -7.43 -8.13 -4.70
N ASP A 89 -8.64 -8.66 -4.58
CA ASP A 89 -9.71 -8.42 -5.54
C ASP A 89 -10.82 -7.49 -5.02
N SER A 90 -10.67 -6.96 -3.81
CA SER A 90 -11.71 -6.09 -3.24
C SER A 90 -11.14 -5.00 -2.35
N VAL A 91 -11.91 -3.90 -2.26
CA VAL A 91 -11.63 -2.80 -1.35
C VAL A 91 -11.63 -3.29 0.11
N GLU A 92 -12.54 -4.21 0.44
CA GLU A 92 -12.66 -4.77 1.78
C GLU A 92 -11.40 -5.54 2.19
N ASP A 93 -10.80 -6.29 1.26
CA ASP A 93 -9.57 -7.03 1.55
C ASP A 93 -8.38 -6.08 1.75
N VAL A 94 -8.27 -5.02 0.94
CA VAL A 94 -7.24 -3.99 1.15
C VAL A 94 -7.42 -3.35 2.53
N ASP A 95 -8.65 -3.01 2.88
CA ASP A 95 -8.95 -2.36 4.17
C ASP A 95 -8.62 -3.25 5.37
N ARG A 96 -8.84 -4.56 5.27
CA ARG A 96 -8.45 -5.50 6.33
C ARG A 96 -6.94 -5.51 6.55
N VAL A 97 -6.18 -5.53 5.47
CA VAL A 97 -4.71 -5.46 5.54
C VAL A 97 -4.29 -4.13 6.15
N MET A 98 -4.90 -3.03 5.71
CA MET A 98 -4.61 -1.70 6.24
C MET A 98 -4.93 -1.63 7.74
N ALA A 99 -6.06 -2.18 8.18
CA ALA A 99 -6.45 -2.14 9.58
C ALA A 99 -5.40 -2.80 10.47
N ASP A 100 -4.88 -3.95 10.06
CA ASP A 100 -3.83 -4.63 10.80
C ASP A 100 -2.52 -3.84 10.78
N TRP A 101 -2.08 -3.45 9.59
CA TRP A 101 -0.81 -2.73 9.42
C TRP A 101 -0.80 -1.40 10.18
N ALA A 102 -1.87 -0.64 10.07
CA ALA A 102 -1.97 0.69 10.71
C ALA A 102 -1.93 0.62 12.24
N HIS A 103 -2.43 -0.46 12.81
CA HIS A 103 -2.47 -0.66 14.26
C HIS A 103 -1.31 -1.52 14.78
N GLY A 104 -0.34 -1.86 13.93
CA GLY A 104 0.83 -2.64 14.32
C GLY A 104 0.54 -4.12 14.54
N ASP A 105 -0.60 -4.62 14.09
CA ASP A 105 -0.95 -6.04 14.15
C ASP A 105 -0.32 -6.77 12.97
N GLN A 106 0.52 -7.77 13.25
CA GLN A 106 1.26 -8.52 12.24
C GLN A 106 0.41 -9.60 11.54
N SER A 107 -0.87 -9.72 11.87
CA SER A 107 -1.77 -10.73 11.27
C SER A 107 -1.89 -10.58 9.74
N TRP A 108 -1.64 -9.39 9.20
CA TRP A 108 -1.64 -9.18 7.76
C TRP A 108 -0.61 -10.06 7.05
N GLN A 109 0.49 -10.44 7.72
CA GLN A 109 1.55 -11.25 7.12
C GLN A 109 1.09 -12.67 6.79
N VAL A 110 0.14 -13.21 7.54
CA VAL A 110 -0.36 -14.58 7.34
C VAL A 110 -1.72 -14.61 6.66
N ALA A 111 -2.38 -13.47 6.49
CA ALA A 111 -3.71 -13.39 5.87
C ALA A 111 -3.67 -13.63 4.36
N HIS A 112 -2.53 -13.43 3.73
CA HIS A 112 -2.33 -13.58 2.29
C HIS A 112 -0.96 -14.19 2.01
N SER A 113 -0.77 -14.68 0.80
CA SER A 113 0.53 -15.18 0.33
C SER A 113 1.32 -14.04 -0.29
N TRP A 114 2.08 -13.35 0.54
CA TRP A 114 2.91 -12.23 0.11
C TRP A 114 4.12 -12.67 -0.68
N THR A 115 4.43 -11.96 -1.76
CA THR A 115 5.60 -12.21 -2.59
C THR A 115 6.60 -11.08 -2.37
N PRO A 116 7.89 -11.39 -2.12
CA PRO A 116 8.92 -10.35 -2.07
C PRO A 116 8.93 -9.55 -3.37
N PHE A 117 8.98 -8.24 -3.25
CA PHE A 117 8.93 -7.33 -4.40
C PHE A 117 10.08 -7.60 -5.39
N GLU A 118 11.25 -7.96 -4.89
CA GLU A 118 12.42 -8.27 -5.71
C GLU A 118 12.17 -9.46 -6.65
N LEU A 119 11.40 -10.46 -6.20
CA LEU A 119 11.07 -11.62 -7.02
C LEU A 119 10.10 -11.29 -8.16
N LEU A 120 9.22 -10.30 -7.94
CA LEU A 120 8.32 -9.84 -8.99
C LEU A 120 9.07 -9.19 -10.15
N ASN A 121 10.22 -8.56 -9.85
CA ASN A 121 11.06 -7.93 -10.86
C ASN A 121 12.00 -8.92 -11.55
N SER A 122 12.36 -10.03 -10.89
CA SER A 122 13.32 -10.99 -11.43
C SER A 122 12.72 -11.94 -12.48
N ASP A 123 11.40 -12.11 -12.48
CA ASP A 123 10.69 -12.99 -13.43
C ASP A 123 10.32 -12.28 -14.72
N ILE A 124 10.76 -11.04 -14.90
CA ILE A 124 10.42 -10.24 -16.06
C ILE A 124 11.51 -10.39 -17.12
N ASP A 125 11.09 -10.86 -18.31
CA ASP A 125 11.97 -10.95 -19.48
C ASP A 125 12.35 -9.51 -19.91
N PRO A 126 13.64 -9.16 -19.98
CA PRO A 126 14.08 -7.81 -20.36
C PRO A 126 13.66 -7.40 -21.76
N ASP A 127 13.26 -8.33 -22.64
CA ASP A 127 12.85 -8.05 -24.01
C ASP A 127 11.33 -8.00 -24.20
N ALA A 128 10.53 -8.18 -23.14
CA ALA A 128 9.07 -8.21 -23.24
C ALA A 128 8.45 -6.84 -22.92
N GLU A 129 7.29 -6.55 -23.53
CA GLU A 129 6.52 -5.34 -23.23
C GLU A 129 6.17 -5.19 -21.74
N THR A 130 5.99 -6.31 -21.06
CA THR A 130 5.77 -6.36 -19.62
C THR A 130 6.92 -5.75 -18.83
N ASN A 131 8.12 -5.72 -19.39
CA ASN A 131 9.28 -5.13 -18.74
C ASN A 131 9.18 -3.59 -18.68
N ALA A 132 8.59 -2.96 -19.68
CA ALA A 132 8.35 -1.52 -19.68
C ALA A 132 7.36 -1.13 -18.58
N GLU A 133 6.35 -1.97 -18.33
CA GLU A 133 5.37 -1.75 -17.28
C GLU A 133 5.98 -1.92 -15.89
N ALA A 134 6.78 -2.97 -15.69
CA ALA A 134 7.49 -3.19 -14.44
C ALA A 134 8.51 -2.08 -14.16
N THR A 135 9.21 -1.61 -15.20
CA THR A 135 10.13 -0.47 -15.08
C THR A 135 9.35 0.80 -14.69
N ARG A 136 8.18 0.99 -15.24
CA ARG A 136 7.29 2.10 -14.90
C ARG A 136 6.88 2.06 -13.43
N ILE A 137 6.45 0.88 -12.94
CA ILE A 137 6.09 0.68 -11.53
C ILE A 137 7.29 0.98 -10.64
N GLN A 138 8.47 0.50 -11.00
CA GLN A 138 9.69 0.73 -10.24
C GLN A 138 10.09 2.21 -10.22
N LEU A 139 9.91 2.93 -11.33
CA LEU A 139 10.11 4.37 -11.39
C LEU A 139 9.11 5.12 -10.53
N TYR A 140 7.85 4.68 -10.48
CA TYR A 140 6.84 5.23 -9.59
C TYR A 140 7.26 5.10 -8.14
N ILE A 141 7.65 3.90 -7.73
CA ILE A 141 8.10 3.63 -6.36
C ILE A 141 9.32 4.49 -6.03
N SER A 142 10.29 4.58 -6.93
CA SER A 142 11.49 5.42 -6.74
C SER A 142 11.14 6.91 -6.63
N GLY A 143 10.17 7.36 -7.42
CA GLY A 143 9.65 8.72 -7.35
C GLY A 143 8.93 9.00 -6.04
N ILE A 144 8.11 8.07 -5.58
CA ILE A 144 7.41 8.15 -4.30
C ILE A 144 8.42 8.19 -3.16
N MET A 145 9.42 7.32 -3.17
CA MET A 145 10.47 7.28 -2.15
C MET A 145 11.28 8.57 -2.11
N ARG A 146 11.56 9.17 -3.26
CA ARG A 146 12.20 10.49 -3.33
C ARG A 146 11.32 11.58 -2.73
N ALA A 147 10.03 11.55 -3.01
CA ALA A 147 9.07 12.49 -2.45
C ALA A 147 8.97 12.34 -0.93
N LEU A 148 9.02 11.11 -0.42
CA LEU A 148 9.00 10.83 1.02
C LEU A 148 10.29 11.30 1.71
N SER A 149 11.45 11.13 1.06
CA SER A 149 12.73 11.53 1.65
C SER A 149 12.97 13.03 1.62
N SER A 150 12.26 13.79 0.79
CA SER A 150 12.39 15.25 0.70
C SER A 150 11.39 16.01 1.57
N ALA A 151 10.56 15.28 2.29
CA ALA A 151 9.52 15.87 3.14
C ALA A 151 10.06 16.33 4.50
#